data_ec06fb18c6c8e1796f478e61c631cee8
#
_entry.id   ec06fb18c6c8e1796f478e61c631cee8
#
_cell.length_a   1.000
_cell.length_b   1.000
_cell.length_c   1.000
_cell.angle_alpha   90.00
_cell.angle_beta   90.00
_cell.angle_gamma   90.00
#
_symmetry.space_group_name_H-M   'P 1'
#
loop_
_entity.id
_entity.type
_entity.pdbx_description
1 polymer ?
#
loop_
_entity_poly.entity_id
_entity_poly.type
_entity_poly.pdbx_seq_one_letter_code
_entity_poly.pdbx_strand_id
1 'polypeptide(L)'
;LLHQNFPGQFLHLAPALAARGHEVVALTTEENKRPSPVPVYRYRTPPLSDIKGLGATYAAAAERGAVAARAAAQLQRDKGFRPDVVFGHAGWGETLFLREIFPKARHLTYAEFMYRATGADTGLDPEFQTSGPGVAIAVTARAAHLVQAAHLSDACLSPTEWQASTFPEGLRQRITVIHDGIDTVRVRPDPEASLTLPGGQVLRAGDEVLSLVSRRLEPYRGYHIFMRALPDILKARPDAQVVIVGDEGQSYGTRPPDARSWKQRFLDEVQDRIDPARVHFLGRVAYDGFVSLMQLTRVHAYLTYPFVLSWSMLEAMAAGALVVGSRTPPVEEVIRDGVNGRLVDFFDVAGWSAALIAALADPGADDALRLAARETIVNGYDLK
;
A
#
# COMPACT_ATOMS: atom_id res chain seq x y z
N LEU A 1 -21.05 -1.26 -0.74
CA LEU A 1 -19.61 -0.95 -0.74
C LEU A 1 -19.14 -0.61 -2.16
N LEU A 2 -18.22 0.36 -2.32
CA LEU A 2 -17.71 0.75 -3.64
C LEU A 2 -16.18 0.80 -3.65
N HIS A 3 -15.60 0.05 -4.60
CA HIS A 3 -14.17 0.07 -4.84
C HIS A 3 -13.88 -0.51 -6.23
N GLN A 4 -13.11 0.21 -7.10
CA GLN A 4 -12.81 -0.27 -8.46
C GLN A 4 -12.14 -1.65 -8.48
N ASN A 5 -11.37 -1.98 -7.45
CA ASN A 5 -10.66 -3.25 -7.28
C ASN A 5 -11.21 -4.06 -6.09
N PHE A 6 -12.54 -4.03 -5.87
CA PHE A 6 -13.14 -4.74 -4.74
C PHE A 6 -12.62 -6.19 -4.62
N PRO A 7 -12.33 -6.71 -3.41
CA PRO A 7 -12.64 -6.11 -2.11
C PRO A 7 -11.74 -4.94 -1.68
N GLY A 8 -10.47 -4.83 -2.15
CA GLY A 8 -9.57 -3.75 -1.74
C GLY A 8 -9.54 -3.61 -0.22
N GLN A 9 -9.71 -2.40 0.31
CA GLN A 9 -9.74 -2.10 1.75
C GLN A 9 -10.97 -2.70 2.47
N PHE A 10 -11.96 -3.21 1.75
CA PHE A 10 -13.13 -3.86 2.33
C PHE A 10 -12.97 -5.38 2.48
N LEU A 11 -11.75 -5.92 2.33
CA LEU A 11 -11.47 -7.35 2.37
C LEU A 11 -12.01 -8.03 3.64
N HIS A 12 -11.84 -7.41 4.78
CA HIS A 12 -12.27 -7.92 6.07
C HIS A 12 -13.64 -7.37 6.47
N LEU A 13 -13.94 -6.13 6.15
CA LEU A 13 -15.18 -5.46 6.50
C LEU A 13 -16.40 -6.10 5.82
N ALA A 14 -16.30 -6.43 4.53
CA ALA A 14 -17.43 -6.96 3.77
C ALA A 14 -17.97 -8.29 4.34
N PRO A 15 -17.13 -9.33 4.57
CA PRO A 15 -17.60 -10.56 5.18
C PRO A 15 -18.03 -10.40 6.63
N ALA A 16 -17.38 -9.50 7.40
CA ALA A 16 -17.75 -9.24 8.79
C ALA A 16 -19.15 -8.62 8.92
N LEU A 17 -19.51 -7.70 8.02
CA LEU A 17 -20.86 -7.13 7.96
C LEU A 17 -21.89 -8.19 7.56
N ALA A 18 -21.61 -9.01 6.55
CA ALA A 18 -22.49 -10.10 6.13
C ALA A 18 -22.71 -11.12 7.26
N ALA A 19 -21.65 -11.49 7.99
CA ALA A 19 -21.75 -12.40 9.14
C ALA A 19 -22.59 -11.84 10.31
N ARG A 20 -22.71 -10.52 10.40
CA ARG A 20 -23.58 -9.83 11.37
C ARG A 20 -25.03 -9.68 10.89
N GLY A 21 -25.38 -10.26 9.73
CA GLY A 21 -26.73 -10.25 9.19
C GLY A 21 -27.10 -9.04 8.34
N HIS A 22 -26.12 -8.18 7.98
CA HIS A 22 -26.36 -7.09 7.04
C HIS A 22 -26.44 -7.60 5.61
N GLU A 23 -27.36 -7.05 4.81
CA GLU A 23 -27.35 -7.22 3.36
C GLU A 23 -26.24 -6.36 2.76
N VAL A 24 -25.17 -7.00 2.30
CA VAL A 24 -23.99 -6.34 1.76
C VAL A 24 -23.87 -6.56 0.27
N VAL A 25 -23.78 -5.46 -0.48
CA VAL A 25 -23.62 -5.47 -1.93
C VAL A 25 -22.40 -4.61 -2.30
N ALA A 26 -21.62 -5.06 -3.28
CA ALA A 26 -20.48 -4.32 -3.78
C ALA A 26 -20.68 -3.85 -5.22
N LEU A 27 -20.23 -2.64 -5.52
CA LEU A 27 -20.06 -2.11 -6.87
C LEU A 27 -18.57 -2.04 -7.22
N THR A 28 -18.19 -2.57 -8.38
CA THR A 28 -16.82 -2.59 -8.89
C THR A 28 -16.78 -2.53 -10.40
N THR A 29 -15.58 -2.37 -10.99
CA THR A 29 -15.45 -2.35 -12.45
C THR A 29 -15.57 -3.74 -13.08
N GLU A 30 -15.92 -3.80 -14.37
CA GLU A 30 -15.97 -5.07 -15.15
C GLU A 30 -14.60 -5.76 -15.26
N GLU A 31 -13.53 -4.98 -15.27
CA GLU A 31 -12.15 -5.47 -15.34
C GLU A 31 -11.72 -6.19 -14.06
N ASN A 32 -12.38 -5.90 -12.94
CA ASN A 32 -12.07 -6.55 -11.68
C ASN A 32 -12.63 -7.98 -11.65
N LYS A 33 -11.75 -8.96 -11.72
CA LYS A 33 -12.07 -10.40 -11.69
C LYS A 33 -11.75 -11.06 -10.34
N ARG A 34 -11.45 -10.26 -9.31
CA ARG A 34 -11.13 -10.80 -7.97
C ARG A 34 -12.32 -11.53 -7.37
N PRO A 35 -12.09 -12.61 -6.61
CA PRO A 35 -13.12 -13.24 -5.80
C PRO A 35 -13.74 -12.22 -4.82
N SER A 36 -15.01 -12.41 -4.51
CA SER A 36 -15.73 -11.55 -3.57
C SER A 36 -16.47 -12.38 -2.56
N PRO A 37 -16.43 -12.03 -1.26
CA PRO A 37 -17.20 -12.68 -0.21
C PRO A 37 -18.68 -12.27 -0.19
N VAL A 38 -19.08 -11.27 -0.99
CA VAL A 38 -20.44 -10.73 -1.06
C VAL A 38 -20.89 -10.55 -2.51
N PRO A 39 -22.19 -10.42 -2.82
CA PRO A 39 -22.68 -10.14 -4.16
C PRO A 39 -22.06 -8.90 -4.77
N VAL A 40 -21.62 -9.00 -6.03
CA VAL A 40 -20.92 -7.93 -6.76
C VAL A 40 -21.68 -7.56 -8.02
N TYR A 41 -21.95 -6.27 -8.17
CA TYR A 41 -22.45 -5.67 -9.41
C TYR A 41 -21.33 -4.93 -10.10
N ARG A 42 -21.19 -5.17 -11.41
CA ARG A 42 -20.08 -4.61 -12.19
C ARG A 42 -20.58 -3.55 -13.15
N TYR A 43 -19.82 -2.47 -13.26
CA TYR A 43 -20.06 -1.43 -14.25
C TYR A 43 -18.88 -1.32 -15.21
N ARG A 44 -19.18 -0.98 -16.45
CA ARG A 44 -18.15 -0.75 -17.47
C ARG A 44 -17.51 0.61 -17.25
N THR A 45 -16.19 0.62 -17.10
CA THR A 45 -15.44 1.86 -17.04
C THR A 45 -15.50 2.55 -18.40
N PRO A 46 -15.87 3.83 -18.48
CA PRO A 46 -15.84 4.56 -19.74
C PRO A 46 -14.39 4.64 -20.24
N PRO A 47 -14.15 4.68 -21.57
CA PRO A 47 -12.83 5.00 -22.07
C PRO A 47 -12.39 6.34 -21.48
N LEU A 48 -11.11 6.41 -21.07
CA LEU A 48 -10.55 7.66 -20.55
C LEU A 48 -10.78 8.75 -21.61
N SER A 49 -11.36 9.87 -21.17
CA SER A 49 -11.65 10.98 -22.06
C SER A 49 -10.37 11.54 -22.67
N ASP A 50 -10.46 12.12 -23.86
CA ASP A 50 -9.35 12.85 -24.51
C ASP A 50 -9.04 14.19 -23.80
N ILE A 51 -9.67 14.45 -22.66
CA ILE A 51 -9.45 15.65 -21.88
C ILE A 51 -8.03 15.67 -21.35
N LYS A 52 -7.29 16.70 -21.73
CA LYS A 52 -5.90 16.95 -21.33
C LYS A 52 -5.82 18.16 -20.39
N GLY A 53 -4.66 18.33 -19.77
CA GLY A 53 -4.40 19.46 -18.88
C GLY A 53 -4.91 19.25 -17.45
N LEU A 54 -5.04 20.34 -16.71
CA LEU A 54 -5.29 20.33 -15.26
C LEU A 54 -6.62 19.66 -14.86
N GLY A 55 -7.64 19.75 -15.72
CA GLY A 55 -8.95 19.15 -15.48
C GLY A 55 -9.04 17.64 -15.75
N ALA A 56 -8.04 17.04 -16.37
CA ALA A 56 -8.11 15.66 -16.86
C ALA A 56 -8.41 14.62 -15.76
N THR A 57 -7.76 14.75 -14.61
CA THR A 57 -7.99 13.82 -13.48
C THR A 57 -9.41 13.95 -12.92
N TYR A 58 -9.90 15.16 -12.75
CA TYR A 58 -11.27 15.39 -12.30
C TYR A 58 -12.29 14.86 -13.31
N ALA A 59 -12.10 15.14 -14.58
CA ALA A 59 -13.00 14.67 -15.65
C ALA A 59 -13.07 13.13 -15.67
N ALA A 60 -11.93 12.44 -15.59
CA ALA A 60 -11.89 10.99 -15.52
C ALA A 60 -12.60 10.44 -14.26
N ALA A 61 -12.44 11.10 -13.12
CA ALA A 61 -13.13 10.74 -11.88
C ALA A 61 -14.66 10.98 -11.98
N ALA A 62 -15.07 12.10 -12.57
CA ALA A 62 -16.49 12.41 -12.78
C ALA A 62 -17.17 11.42 -13.73
N GLU A 63 -16.53 11.07 -14.85
CA GLU A 63 -17.07 10.06 -15.78
C GLU A 63 -17.22 8.68 -15.07
N ARG A 64 -16.23 8.28 -14.29
CA ARG A 64 -16.29 7.03 -13.53
C ARG A 64 -17.40 7.08 -12.47
N GLY A 65 -17.51 8.19 -11.74
CA GLY A 65 -18.58 8.41 -10.77
C GLY A 65 -19.98 8.37 -11.41
N ALA A 66 -20.13 8.95 -12.60
CA ALA A 66 -21.40 8.94 -13.33
C ALA A 66 -21.80 7.52 -13.77
N VAL A 67 -20.85 6.69 -14.19
CA VAL A 67 -21.12 5.29 -14.53
C VAL A 67 -21.45 4.48 -13.28
N ALA A 68 -20.72 4.64 -12.18
CA ALA A 68 -21.03 3.98 -10.91
C ALA A 68 -22.42 4.38 -10.39
N ALA A 69 -22.80 5.64 -10.50
CA ALA A 69 -24.12 6.11 -10.12
C ALA A 69 -25.24 5.51 -11.00
N ARG A 70 -25.05 5.42 -12.32
CA ARG A 70 -26.00 4.72 -13.21
C ARG A 70 -26.16 3.25 -12.85
N ALA A 71 -25.09 2.53 -12.52
CA ALA A 71 -25.15 1.14 -12.06
C ALA A 71 -25.89 1.01 -10.72
N ALA A 72 -25.68 1.93 -9.79
CA ALA A 72 -26.41 2.01 -8.54
C ALA A 72 -27.92 2.24 -8.76
N ALA A 73 -28.27 3.16 -9.66
CA ALA A 73 -29.68 3.42 -10.03
C ALA A 73 -30.32 2.21 -10.70
N GLN A 74 -29.59 1.47 -11.52
CA GLN A 74 -30.07 0.21 -12.10
C GLN A 74 -30.31 -0.84 -11.03
N LEU A 75 -29.38 -1.04 -10.09
CA LEU A 75 -29.53 -1.94 -8.96
C LEU A 75 -30.79 -1.61 -8.13
N GLN A 76 -31.03 -0.33 -7.87
CA GLN A 76 -32.22 0.14 -7.18
C GLN A 76 -33.50 -0.23 -7.95
N ARG A 77 -33.56 0.00 -9.28
CA ARG A 77 -34.72 -0.32 -10.12
C ARG A 77 -34.97 -1.81 -10.22
N ASP A 78 -33.93 -2.60 -10.52
CA ASP A 78 -34.08 -4.01 -10.90
C ASP A 78 -34.22 -4.93 -9.70
N LYS A 79 -33.66 -4.55 -8.54
CA LYS A 79 -33.65 -5.36 -7.32
C LYS A 79 -34.38 -4.71 -6.14
N GLY A 80 -34.84 -3.46 -6.29
CA GLY A 80 -35.43 -2.73 -5.17
C GLY A 80 -34.42 -2.36 -4.08
N PHE A 81 -33.13 -2.51 -4.34
CA PHE A 81 -32.07 -2.31 -3.33
C PHE A 81 -32.03 -0.85 -2.86
N ARG A 82 -32.13 -0.65 -1.55
CA ARG A 82 -32.12 0.67 -0.89
C ARG A 82 -31.18 0.61 0.32
N PRO A 83 -29.91 1.02 0.15
CA PRO A 83 -28.94 0.94 1.24
C PRO A 83 -29.25 1.98 2.32
N ASP A 84 -29.04 1.60 3.59
CA ASP A 84 -28.97 2.53 4.71
C ASP A 84 -27.63 3.23 4.75
N VAL A 85 -26.57 2.55 4.31
CA VAL A 85 -25.19 3.06 4.29
C VAL A 85 -24.53 2.80 2.93
N VAL A 86 -23.91 3.82 2.39
CA VAL A 86 -23.02 3.75 1.23
C VAL A 86 -21.61 4.03 1.71
N PHE A 87 -20.67 3.10 1.54
CA PHE A 87 -19.28 3.30 1.90
C PHE A 87 -18.38 3.02 0.70
N GLY A 88 -17.60 3.99 0.30
CA GLY A 88 -16.77 3.89 -0.90
C GLY A 88 -15.41 4.54 -0.78
N HIS A 89 -14.45 4.07 -1.58
CA HIS A 89 -13.13 4.64 -1.69
C HIS A 89 -13.16 5.86 -2.62
N ALA A 90 -12.61 7.02 -2.16
CA ALA A 90 -12.64 8.27 -2.91
C ALA A 90 -11.69 8.31 -4.12
N GLY A 91 -10.68 7.45 -4.14
CA GLY A 91 -9.49 7.59 -4.98
C GLY A 91 -9.72 7.72 -6.49
N TRP A 92 -10.83 7.22 -7.01
CA TRP A 92 -11.06 7.19 -8.44
C TRP A 92 -12.38 7.83 -8.89
N GLY A 93 -13.20 8.36 -7.97
CA GLY A 93 -14.39 9.14 -8.28
C GLY A 93 -15.73 8.40 -8.18
N GLU A 94 -15.75 7.09 -7.89
CA GLU A 94 -16.98 6.29 -7.84
C GLU A 94 -18.03 6.82 -6.85
N THR A 95 -17.61 7.51 -5.82
CA THR A 95 -18.48 8.01 -4.75
C THR A 95 -19.15 9.35 -5.08
N LEU A 96 -18.70 10.06 -6.11
CA LEU A 96 -19.04 11.48 -6.35
C LEU A 96 -20.53 11.76 -6.50
N PHE A 97 -21.31 10.83 -7.07
CA PHE A 97 -22.72 11.09 -7.42
C PHE A 97 -23.70 10.13 -6.78
N LEU A 98 -23.26 9.31 -5.84
CA LEU A 98 -24.16 8.30 -5.22
C LEU A 98 -25.20 8.90 -4.30
N ARG A 99 -24.95 10.09 -3.76
CA ARG A 99 -25.95 10.81 -2.96
C ARG A 99 -27.19 11.18 -3.78
N GLU A 100 -27.01 11.43 -5.08
CA GLU A 100 -28.12 11.73 -6.00
C GLU A 100 -29.02 10.49 -6.23
N ILE A 101 -28.47 9.29 -6.06
CA ILE A 101 -29.20 8.02 -6.24
C ILE A 101 -29.80 7.55 -4.91
N PHE A 102 -29.05 7.69 -3.82
CA PHE A 102 -29.43 7.24 -2.47
C PHE A 102 -29.43 8.40 -1.46
N PRO A 103 -30.31 9.40 -1.63
CA PRO A 103 -30.26 10.63 -0.80
C PRO A 103 -30.60 10.39 0.68
N LYS A 104 -31.24 9.25 1.01
CA LYS A 104 -31.58 8.89 2.39
C LYS A 104 -30.51 8.04 3.08
N ALA A 105 -29.57 7.49 2.33
CA ALA A 105 -28.48 6.68 2.90
C ALA A 105 -27.45 7.59 3.61
N ARG A 106 -26.77 7.03 4.60
CA ARG A 106 -25.54 7.62 5.14
C ARG A 106 -24.39 7.35 4.19
N HIS A 107 -23.66 8.39 3.79
CA HIS A 107 -22.53 8.28 2.88
C HIS A 107 -21.22 8.39 3.65
N LEU A 108 -20.43 7.32 3.59
CA LEU A 108 -19.10 7.22 4.18
C LEU A 108 -18.06 7.21 3.06
N THR A 109 -16.98 7.94 3.25
CA THR A 109 -15.86 7.95 2.30
C THR A 109 -14.60 7.43 2.98
N TYR A 110 -13.95 6.45 2.33
CA TYR A 110 -12.59 6.04 2.66
C TYR A 110 -11.63 7.07 2.07
N ALA A 111 -11.18 7.98 2.94
CA ALA A 111 -10.28 9.09 2.64
C ALA A 111 -8.82 8.63 2.85
N GLU A 112 -8.32 7.79 1.94
CA GLU A 112 -7.03 7.11 2.08
C GLU A 112 -5.87 8.10 2.09
N PHE A 113 -5.86 9.05 1.16
CA PHE A 113 -4.74 9.97 0.98
C PHE A 113 -5.14 11.16 0.13
N MET A 114 -4.62 12.34 0.46
CA MET A 114 -4.78 13.51 -0.38
C MET A 114 -3.43 14.01 -0.89
N TYR A 115 -3.31 14.16 -2.20
CA TYR A 115 -2.09 14.67 -2.83
C TYR A 115 -1.83 16.12 -2.45
N ARG A 116 -0.58 16.41 -2.06
CA ARG A 116 -0.13 17.74 -1.63
C ARG A 116 1.09 18.16 -2.43
N ALA A 117 1.22 19.45 -2.66
CA ALA A 117 2.36 20.01 -3.36
C ALA A 117 3.65 19.97 -2.55
N THR A 118 3.54 19.90 -1.21
CA THR A 118 4.67 19.90 -0.28
C THR A 118 4.34 19.04 0.94
N GLY A 119 5.38 18.49 1.59
CA GLY A 119 5.25 17.73 2.84
C GLY A 119 4.63 16.33 2.67
N ALA A 120 4.57 15.83 1.43
CA ALA A 120 4.16 14.49 1.10
C ALA A 120 5.09 13.91 0.01
N ASP A 121 4.56 13.07 -0.87
CA ASP A 121 5.30 12.38 -1.92
C ASP A 121 5.86 13.27 -3.03
N THR A 122 5.23 14.42 -3.28
CA THR A 122 5.57 15.31 -4.39
C THR A 122 6.88 16.06 -4.13
N GLY A 123 7.82 15.96 -5.08
CA GLY A 123 9.09 16.69 -5.04
C GLY A 123 10.07 16.19 -3.97
N LEU A 124 9.84 15.02 -3.37
CA LEU A 124 10.73 14.43 -2.39
C LEU A 124 12.05 13.97 -2.99
N ASP A 125 11.98 13.29 -4.12
CA ASP A 125 13.14 12.66 -4.76
C ASP A 125 13.63 13.49 -5.94
N PRO A 126 14.78 14.17 -5.81
CA PRO A 126 15.29 15.04 -6.87
C PRO A 126 15.79 14.28 -8.10
N GLU A 127 16.04 12.97 -8.00
CA GLU A 127 16.48 12.14 -9.14
C GLU A 127 15.32 11.84 -10.09
N PHE A 128 14.09 11.69 -9.57
CA PHE A 128 12.93 11.23 -10.35
C PHE A 128 11.76 12.19 -10.37
N GLN A 129 11.80 13.24 -9.58
CA GLN A 129 10.70 14.18 -9.46
C GLN A 129 11.16 15.61 -9.71
N THR A 130 10.27 16.39 -10.28
CA THR A 130 10.44 17.83 -10.40
C THR A 130 9.62 18.54 -9.32
N SER A 131 10.04 19.76 -8.98
CA SER A 131 9.32 20.63 -8.06
C SER A 131 9.05 21.99 -8.72
N GLY A 132 8.28 22.85 -8.06
CA GLY A 132 8.01 24.20 -8.51
C GLY A 132 6.53 24.51 -8.70
N PRO A 133 6.20 25.77 -9.03
CA PRO A 133 4.80 26.24 -9.09
C PRO A 133 3.89 25.45 -10.04
N GLY A 134 4.41 25.04 -11.20
CA GLY A 134 3.65 24.24 -12.16
C GLY A 134 3.26 22.87 -11.63
N VAL A 135 4.18 22.21 -10.90
CA VAL A 135 3.92 20.92 -10.24
C VAL A 135 2.90 21.11 -9.12
N ALA A 136 3.03 22.14 -8.30
CA ALA A 136 2.10 22.46 -7.22
C ALA A 136 0.68 22.66 -7.73
N ILE A 137 0.51 23.43 -8.81
CA ILE A 137 -0.78 23.65 -9.48
C ILE A 137 -1.37 22.32 -9.96
N ALA A 138 -0.58 21.49 -10.63
CA ALA A 138 -1.04 20.21 -11.17
C ALA A 138 -1.47 19.23 -10.05
N VAL A 139 -0.72 19.17 -8.96
CA VAL A 139 -1.05 18.33 -7.80
C VAL A 139 -2.33 18.81 -7.12
N THR A 140 -2.50 20.11 -6.93
CA THR A 140 -3.73 20.70 -6.36
C THR A 140 -4.94 20.37 -7.24
N ALA A 141 -4.82 20.54 -8.55
CA ALA A 141 -5.90 20.22 -9.49
C ALA A 141 -6.26 18.73 -9.47
N ARG A 142 -5.27 17.85 -9.38
CA ARG A 142 -5.47 16.38 -9.29
C ARG A 142 -6.26 15.96 -8.05
N ALA A 143 -6.14 16.68 -6.95
CA ALA A 143 -6.81 16.38 -5.69
C ALA A 143 -8.30 16.83 -5.63
N ALA A 144 -8.80 17.56 -6.61
CA ALA A 144 -10.14 18.20 -6.57
C ALA A 144 -11.29 17.21 -6.29
N HIS A 145 -11.29 16.04 -6.94
CA HIS A 145 -12.34 15.03 -6.74
C HIS A 145 -12.30 14.41 -5.34
N LEU A 146 -11.13 14.32 -4.69
CA LEU A 146 -10.98 13.82 -3.31
C LEU A 146 -11.61 14.80 -2.31
N VAL A 147 -11.39 16.10 -2.52
CA VAL A 147 -12.02 17.16 -1.73
C VAL A 147 -13.54 17.09 -1.85
N GLN A 148 -14.06 16.99 -3.09
CA GLN A 148 -15.50 16.86 -3.33
C GLN A 148 -16.08 15.61 -2.67
N ALA A 149 -15.46 14.44 -2.83
CA ALA A 149 -15.92 13.21 -2.22
C ALA A 149 -15.98 13.29 -0.70
N ALA A 150 -14.94 13.82 -0.06
CA ALA A 150 -14.89 14.00 1.39
C ALA A 150 -15.92 15.04 1.87
N HIS A 151 -16.10 16.15 1.13
CA HIS A 151 -17.07 17.18 1.48
C HIS A 151 -18.53 16.70 1.44
N LEU A 152 -18.87 15.90 0.42
CA LEU A 152 -20.23 15.40 0.21
C LEU A 152 -20.60 14.21 1.12
N SER A 153 -19.64 13.64 1.85
CA SER A 153 -19.88 12.51 2.76
C SER A 153 -20.35 12.97 4.14
N ASP A 154 -21.13 12.12 4.81
CA ASP A 154 -21.56 12.33 6.20
C ASP A 154 -20.41 12.12 7.18
N ALA A 155 -19.51 11.18 6.88
CA ALA A 155 -18.28 10.93 7.61
C ALA A 155 -17.18 10.39 6.70
N CYS A 156 -15.92 10.57 7.11
CA CYS A 156 -14.76 10.07 6.41
C CYS A 156 -13.92 9.20 7.34
N LEU A 157 -13.28 8.16 6.77
CA LEU A 157 -12.34 7.29 7.46
C LEU A 157 -10.98 7.33 6.77
N SER A 158 -9.92 7.33 7.54
CA SER A 158 -8.54 7.20 7.03
C SER A 158 -7.79 6.15 7.84
N PRO A 159 -6.85 5.40 7.24
CA PRO A 159 -6.21 4.28 7.95
C PRO A 159 -5.16 4.72 8.97
N THR A 160 -4.57 5.90 8.84
CA THR A 160 -3.53 6.40 9.74
C THR A 160 -3.70 7.89 10.03
N GLU A 161 -3.14 8.37 11.14
CA GLU A 161 -3.14 9.78 11.52
C GLU A 161 -2.40 10.63 10.48
N TRP A 162 -1.26 10.13 10.00
CA TRP A 162 -0.49 10.82 8.99
C TRP A 162 -1.28 10.94 7.67
N GLN A 163 -1.90 9.86 7.19
CA GLN A 163 -2.69 9.90 5.97
C GLN A 163 -3.88 10.87 6.12
N ALA A 164 -4.57 10.85 7.25
CA ALA A 164 -5.63 11.80 7.56
C ALA A 164 -5.11 13.25 7.57
N SER A 165 -3.89 13.49 8.08
CA SER A 165 -3.28 14.82 8.12
C SER A 165 -2.97 15.41 6.76
N THR A 166 -2.98 14.60 5.69
CA THR A 166 -2.80 15.10 4.32
C THR A 166 -4.00 15.93 3.82
N PHE A 167 -5.17 15.76 4.44
CA PHE A 167 -6.38 16.52 4.10
C PHE A 167 -6.33 17.92 4.70
N PRO A 168 -6.96 18.95 4.04
CA PRO A 168 -7.10 20.28 4.61
C PRO A 168 -7.79 20.24 5.97
N GLU A 169 -7.45 21.16 6.88
CA GLU A 169 -7.91 21.19 8.27
C GLU A 169 -9.44 21.04 8.40
N GLY A 170 -10.21 21.77 7.61
CA GLY A 170 -11.68 21.68 7.64
C GLY A 170 -12.26 20.33 7.22
N LEU A 171 -11.51 19.50 6.48
CA LEU A 171 -11.88 18.13 6.16
C LEU A 171 -11.29 17.15 7.17
N ARG A 172 -10.04 17.40 7.65
CA ARG A 172 -9.37 16.56 8.64
C ARG A 172 -10.22 16.36 9.89
N GLN A 173 -10.88 17.41 10.38
CA GLN A 173 -11.76 17.36 11.55
C GLN A 173 -12.97 16.41 11.38
N ARG A 174 -13.31 16.03 10.15
CA ARG A 174 -14.41 15.11 9.81
C ARG A 174 -13.91 13.68 9.53
N ILE A 175 -12.60 13.46 9.63
CA ILE A 175 -11.98 12.15 9.38
C ILE A 175 -11.73 11.45 10.70
N THR A 176 -12.34 10.28 10.87
CA THR A 176 -12.01 9.34 11.93
C THR A 176 -10.90 8.43 11.46
N VAL A 177 -9.86 8.25 12.28
CA VAL A 177 -8.76 7.34 11.94
C VAL A 177 -9.10 5.94 12.44
N ILE A 178 -9.20 5.01 11.51
CA ILE A 178 -9.44 3.58 11.77
C ILE A 178 -8.64 2.80 10.74
N HIS A 179 -7.67 2.01 11.18
CA HIS A 179 -6.87 1.16 10.30
C HIS A 179 -7.70 -0.01 9.75
N ASP A 180 -7.33 -0.51 8.56
CA ASP A 180 -8.02 -1.63 7.88
C ASP A 180 -7.94 -2.94 8.66
N GLY A 181 -6.99 -3.06 9.59
CA GLY A 181 -6.74 -4.22 10.41
C GLY A 181 -5.77 -5.24 9.77
N ILE A 182 -5.00 -5.89 10.64
CA ILE A 182 -4.11 -7.01 10.28
C ILE A 182 -4.64 -8.26 10.98
N ASP A 183 -4.77 -9.36 10.25
CA ASP A 183 -5.15 -10.67 10.81
C ASP A 183 -3.96 -11.25 11.60
N THR A 184 -3.79 -10.84 12.85
CA THR A 184 -2.68 -11.27 13.71
C THR A 184 -2.79 -12.73 14.18
N VAL A 185 -3.92 -13.38 13.94
CA VAL A 185 -4.09 -14.83 14.14
C VAL A 185 -3.43 -15.60 13.01
N ARG A 186 -3.62 -15.17 11.77
CA ARG A 186 -3.03 -15.75 10.57
C ARG A 186 -1.58 -15.32 10.41
N VAL A 187 -1.30 -14.01 10.55
CA VAL A 187 0.03 -13.42 10.41
C VAL A 187 0.69 -13.38 11.78
N ARG A 188 1.42 -14.41 12.10
CA ARG A 188 2.12 -14.59 13.39
C ARG A 188 3.46 -15.28 13.18
N PRO A 189 4.40 -15.20 14.12
CA PRO A 189 5.64 -15.99 14.05
C PRO A 189 5.35 -17.48 13.89
N ASP A 190 6.12 -18.12 13.01
CA ASP A 190 6.07 -19.55 12.79
C ASP A 190 7.51 -20.09 12.59
N PRO A 191 8.06 -20.81 13.56
CA PRO A 191 9.42 -21.35 13.46
C PRO A 191 9.57 -22.45 12.41
N GLU A 192 8.47 -23.03 11.93
CA GLU A 192 8.46 -24.05 10.89
C GLU A 192 8.23 -23.45 9.48
N ALA A 193 8.13 -22.13 9.38
CA ALA A 193 7.87 -21.46 8.11
C ALA A 193 8.93 -21.79 7.08
N SER A 194 8.49 -22.06 5.87
CA SER A 194 9.38 -22.31 4.74
C SER A 194 8.77 -21.79 3.43
N LEU A 195 9.64 -21.50 2.47
CA LEU A 195 9.27 -21.05 1.14
C LEU A 195 10.15 -21.70 0.10
N THR A 196 9.54 -22.42 -0.84
CA THR A 196 10.25 -22.98 -1.99
C THR A 196 10.32 -21.90 -3.09
N LEU A 197 11.54 -21.55 -3.47
CA LEU A 197 11.82 -20.63 -4.56
C LEU A 197 11.62 -21.31 -5.93
N PRO A 198 11.40 -20.52 -7.01
CA PRO A 198 11.20 -21.09 -8.36
C PRO A 198 12.32 -22.04 -8.83
N GLY A 199 13.56 -21.86 -8.35
CA GLY A 199 14.70 -22.74 -8.64
C GLY A 199 14.76 -24.02 -7.82
N GLY A 200 13.77 -24.29 -6.93
CA GLY A 200 13.73 -25.47 -6.07
C GLY A 200 14.48 -25.32 -4.73
N GLN A 201 15.22 -24.23 -4.53
CA GLN A 201 15.81 -23.92 -3.23
C GLN A 201 14.71 -23.66 -2.20
N VAL A 202 14.88 -24.20 -0.99
CA VAL A 202 13.94 -24.00 0.12
C VAL A 202 14.58 -23.09 1.16
N LEU A 203 13.95 -21.94 1.41
CA LEU A 203 14.30 -21.07 2.53
C LEU A 203 13.45 -21.42 3.75
N ARG A 204 14.02 -21.30 4.94
CA ARG A 204 13.38 -21.66 6.22
C ARG A 204 13.52 -20.55 7.25
N ALA A 205 12.67 -20.58 8.25
CA ALA A 205 12.85 -19.77 9.44
C ALA A 205 14.24 -20.06 10.07
N GLY A 206 14.97 -19.00 10.39
CA GLY A 206 16.37 -19.10 10.87
C GLY A 206 17.42 -18.81 9.80
N ASP A 207 17.11 -18.94 8.51
CA ASP A 207 18.02 -18.54 7.43
C ASP A 207 18.26 -17.01 7.45
N GLU A 208 19.35 -16.55 6.83
CA GLU A 208 19.60 -15.13 6.65
C GLU A 208 18.76 -14.54 5.50
N VAL A 209 17.47 -14.41 5.71
CA VAL A 209 16.57 -13.89 4.68
C VAL A 209 16.34 -12.39 4.88
N LEU A 210 16.75 -11.61 3.86
CA LEU A 210 16.41 -10.19 3.69
C LEU A 210 15.27 -10.07 2.69
N SER A 211 14.16 -9.45 3.07
CA SER A 211 13.05 -9.26 2.14
C SER A 211 12.77 -7.79 1.84
N LEU A 212 12.33 -7.53 0.61
CA LEU A 212 11.70 -6.28 0.16
C LEU A 212 10.38 -6.65 -0.52
N VAL A 213 9.28 -6.07 -0.05
CA VAL A 213 7.97 -6.32 -0.65
C VAL A 213 7.30 -5.00 -1.04
N SER A 214 6.92 -4.90 -2.29
CA SER A 214 6.13 -3.78 -2.79
C SER A 214 5.20 -4.23 -3.91
N ARG A 215 4.16 -3.43 -4.18
CA ARG A 215 3.25 -3.72 -5.29
C ARG A 215 3.96 -3.64 -6.65
N ARG A 216 4.87 -2.66 -6.77
CA ARG A 216 5.69 -2.39 -7.95
C ARG A 216 7.10 -2.03 -7.52
N LEU A 217 8.09 -2.46 -8.28
CA LEU A 217 9.49 -2.16 -8.04
C LEU A 217 9.82 -0.80 -8.64
N GLU A 218 9.52 0.27 -7.92
CA GLU A 218 9.63 1.66 -8.37
C GLU A 218 10.23 2.57 -7.29
N PRO A 219 10.73 3.78 -7.62
CA PRO A 219 11.34 4.71 -6.66
C PRO A 219 10.44 5.08 -5.49
N TYR A 220 9.12 5.20 -5.67
CA TYR A 220 8.16 5.47 -4.60
C TYR A 220 8.26 4.52 -3.40
N ARG A 221 8.70 3.28 -3.65
CA ARG A 221 8.90 2.25 -2.62
C ARG A 221 10.38 1.96 -2.37
N GLY A 222 11.24 2.93 -2.67
CA GLY A 222 12.67 2.92 -2.37
C GLY A 222 13.46 1.81 -3.05
N TYR A 223 12.91 1.19 -4.10
CA TYR A 223 13.58 0.09 -4.77
C TYR A 223 15.00 0.46 -5.25
N HIS A 224 15.21 1.68 -5.75
CA HIS A 224 16.52 2.18 -6.17
C HIS A 224 17.53 2.29 -5.02
N ILE A 225 17.09 2.76 -3.85
CA ILE A 225 17.95 2.86 -2.65
C ILE A 225 18.32 1.45 -2.17
N PHE A 226 17.34 0.54 -2.09
CA PHE A 226 17.57 -0.84 -1.70
C PHE A 226 18.57 -1.54 -2.63
N MET A 227 18.39 -1.43 -3.96
CA MET A 227 19.30 -2.04 -4.94
C MET A 227 20.71 -1.47 -4.83
N ARG A 228 20.87 -0.16 -4.60
CA ARG A 228 22.18 0.48 -4.44
C ARG A 228 22.89 0.06 -3.14
N ALA A 229 22.15 -0.29 -2.09
CA ALA A 229 22.69 -0.82 -0.84
C ALA A 229 23.12 -2.31 -0.95
N LEU A 230 22.50 -3.04 -1.88
CA LEU A 230 22.60 -4.49 -1.96
C LEU A 230 24.02 -5.05 -2.16
N PRO A 231 24.93 -4.47 -2.98
CA PRO A 231 26.29 -4.97 -3.15
C PRO A 231 27.08 -5.07 -1.85
N ASP A 232 27.00 -4.05 -1.00
CA ASP A 232 27.72 -4.04 0.28
C ASP A 232 27.13 -5.06 1.27
N ILE A 233 25.80 -5.22 1.26
CA ILE A 233 25.11 -6.22 2.09
C ILE A 233 25.56 -7.63 1.69
N LEU A 234 25.49 -7.98 0.41
CA LEU A 234 25.85 -9.31 -0.07
C LEU A 234 27.34 -9.61 0.08
N LYS A 235 28.21 -8.60 0.04
CA LYS A 235 29.64 -8.73 0.31
C LYS A 235 29.90 -9.02 1.79
N ALA A 236 29.21 -8.30 2.69
CA ALA A 236 29.40 -8.44 4.13
C ALA A 236 28.70 -9.69 4.71
N ARG A 237 27.65 -10.18 4.06
CA ARG A 237 26.84 -11.32 4.50
C ARG A 237 26.79 -12.38 3.39
N PRO A 238 27.79 -13.29 3.31
CA PRO A 238 27.88 -14.29 2.25
C PRO A 238 26.71 -15.29 2.20
N ASP A 239 26.08 -15.57 3.35
CA ASP A 239 24.98 -16.53 3.47
C ASP A 239 23.60 -15.89 3.24
N ALA A 240 23.52 -14.55 3.17
CA ALA A 240 22.27 -13.83 3.02
C ALA A 240 21.56 -14.17 1.70
N GLN A 241 20.28 -14.48 1.80
CA GLN A 241 19.35 -14.67 0.68
C GLN A 241 18.40 -13.48 0.61
N VAL A 242 18.33 -12.83 -0.53
CA VAL A 242 17.52 -11.64 -0.74
C VAL A 242 16.29 -12.00 -1.55
N VAL A 243 15.10 -11.79 -0.99
CA VAL A 243 13.83 -12.08 -1.65
C VAL A 243 13.08 -10.79 -1.93
N ILE A 244 12.85 -10.51 -3.21
CA ILE A 244 12.18 -9.30 -3.69
C ILE A 244 10.84 -9.68 -4.31
N VAL A 245 9.76 -9.16 -3.73
CA VAL A 245 8.39 -9.35 -4.22
C VAL A 245 7.87 -8.03 -4.78
N GLY A 246 7.38 -8.07 -6.00
CA GLY A 246 6.80 -6.92 -6.69
C GLY A 246 6.85 -7.07 -8.20
N ASP A 247 5.88 -6.43 -8.88
CA ASP A 247 5.81 -6.45 -10.34
C ASP A 247 6.69 -5.35 -10.98
N GLU A 248 6.99 -5.52 -12.27
CA GLU A 248 7.75 -4.55 -13.07
C GLU A 248 6.92 -3.35 -13.57
N GLY A 249 5.61 -3.39 -13.43
CA GLY A 249 4.73 -2.31 -13.89
C GLY A 249 4.90 -1.03 -13.07
N GLN A 250 4.13 -0.01 -13.44
CA GLN A 250 4.08 1.29 -12.79
C GLN A 250 2.79 1.43 -11.96
N SER A 251 2.87 2.09 -10.82
CA SER A 251 1.70 2.42 -9.99
C SER A 251 1.58 3.93 -9.72
N TYR A 252 2.62 4.58 -9.23
CA TYR A 252 2.53 5.92 -8.65
C TYR A 252 3.42 6.96 -9.33
N GLY A 253 4.64 6.60 -9.68
CA GLY A 253 5.62 7.52 -10.27
C GLY A 253 5.53 7.65 -11.78
N THR A 254 6.54 8.27 -12.37
CA THR A 254 6.75 8.33 -13.82
C THR A 254 7.34 7.02 -14.36
N ARG A 255 7.24 6.80 -15.64
CA ARG A 255 7.96 5.70 -16.30
C ARG A 255 9.46 6.01 -16.39
N PRO A 256 10.32 4.98 -16.42
CA PRO A 256 11.73 5.21 -16.74
C PRO A 256 11.85 5.89 -18.11
N PRO A 257 12.77 6.85 -18.25
CA PRO A 257 12.90 7.61 -19.51
C PRO A 257 13.36 6.78 -20.70
N ASP A 258 14.02 5.64 -20.46
CA ASP A 258 14.54 4.71 -21.47
C ASP A 258 13.57 3.58 -21.85
N ALA A 259 12.31 3.71 -21.49
CA ALA A 259 11.23 2.72 -21.72
C ALA A 259 11.44 1.34 -21.07
N ARG A 260 12.49 1.13 -20.27
CA ARG A 260 12.70 -0.09 -19.48
C ARG A 260 11.84 -0.06 -18.22
N SER A 261 11.73 -1.19 -17.52
CA SER A 261 11.15 -1.20 -16.19
C SER A 261 12.13 -0.60 -15.16
N TRP A 262 11.61 0.00 -14.10
CA TRP A 262 12.43 0.43 -12.98
C TRP A 262 13.24 -0.72 -12.37
N LYS A 263 12.66 -1.92 -12.33
CA LYS A 263 13.37 -3.14 -11.91
C LYS A 263 14.65 -3.33 -12.71
N GLN A 264 14.55 -3.34 -14.03
CA GLN A 264 15.71 -3.59 -14.88
C GLN A 264 16.74 -2.47 -14.77
N ARG A 265 16.29 -1.20 -14.76
CA ARG A 265 17.18 -0.05 -14.63
C ARG A 265 18.10 -0.16 -13.41
N PHE A 266 17.52 -0.41 -12.23
CA PHE A 266 18.33 -0.47 -10.99
C PHE A 266 19.07 -1.80 -10.82
N LEU A 267 18.58 -2.88 -11.44
CA LEU A 267 19.37 -4.12 -11.52
C LEU A 267 20.62 -3.90 -12.38
N ASP A 268 20.51 -3.22 -13.53
CA ASP A 268 21.64 -2.90 -14.39
C ASP A 268 22.72 -2.05 -13.68
N GLU A 269 22.32 -1.17 -12.74
CA GLU A 269 23.28 -0.38 -11.94
C GLU A 269 24.18 -1.23 -11.04
N VAL A 270 23.75 -2.43 -10.65
CA VAL A 270 24.42 -3.22 -9.60
C VAL A 270 24.76 -4.66 -10.00
N GLN A 271 24.29 -5.15 -11.14
CA GLN A 271 24.38 -6.57 -11.53
C GLN A 271 25.82 -7.12 -11.52
N ASP A 272 26.82 -6.31 -11.89
CA ASP A 272 28.23 -6.72 -11.88
C ASP A 272 28.85 -6.77 -10.48
N ARG A 273 28.11 -6.37 -9.45
CA ARG A 273 28.55 -6.26 -8.05
C ARG A 273 27.74 -7.13 -7.08
N ILE A 274 26.75 -7.87 -7.59
CA ILE A 274 25.92 -8.76 -6.80
C ILE A 274 25.99 -10.19 -7.34
N ASP A 275 25.79 -11.15 -6.46
CA ASP A 275 25.66 -12.56 -6.85
C ASP A 275 24.17 -12.83 -7.19
N PRO A 276 23.83 -13.07 -8.48
CA PRO A 276 22.45 -13.30 -8.88
C PRO A 276 21.84 -14.57 -8.31
N ALA A 277 22.65 -15.54 -7.87
CA ALA A 277 22.17 -16.78 -7.24
C ALA A 277 21.57 -16.53 -5.85
N ARG A 278 21.83 -15.35 -5.25
CA ARG A 278 21.34 -14.98 -3.92
C ARG A 278 20.27 -13.89 -3.94
N VAL A 279 19.85 -13.45 -5.13
CA VAL A 279 18.82 -12.38 -5.28
C VAL A 279 17.64 -12.92 -6.07
N HIS A 280 16.53 -13.15 -5.38
CA HIS A 280 15.36 -13.84 -5.90
C HIS A 280 14.20 -12.88 -6.14
N PHE A 281 13.87 -12.65 -7.41
CA PHE A 281 12.70 -11.86 -7.81
C PHE A 281 11.51 -12.78 -8.02
N LEU A 282 10.51 -12.70 -7.14
CA LEU A 282 9.34 -13.58 -7.19
C LEU A 282 8.14 -13.01 -7.96
N GLY A 283 8.22 -11.74 -8.40
CA GLY A 283 7.06 -11.10 -9.01
C GLY A 283 5.89 -11.01 -8.02
N ARG A 284 4.70 -11.40 -8.45
CA ARG A 284 3.53 -11.53 -7.56
C ARG A 284 3.51 -12.91 -6.93
N VAL A 285 3.28 -12.94 -5.64
CA VAL A 285 3.08 -14.18 -4.88
C VAL A 285 1.64 -14.28 -4.38
N ALA A 286 1.13 -15.51 -4.19
CA ALA A 286 -0.12 -15.72 -3.50
C ALA A 286 0.01 -15.30 -2.03
N TYR A 287 -1.12 -14.93 -1.39
CA TYR A 287 -1.08 -14.39 -0.02
C TYR A 287 -0.47 -15.38 0.99
N ASP A 288 -0.73 -16.69 0.87
CA ASP A 288 -0.10 -17.70 1.74
C ASP A 288 1.44 -17.73 1.59
N GLY A 289 1.93 -17.65 0.35
CA GLY A 289 3.37 -17.54 0.09
C GLY A 289 3.98 -16.25 0.62
N PHE A 290 3.23 -15.15 0.57
CA PHE A 290 3.64 -13.89 1.18
C PHE A 290 3.71 -14.00 2.71
N VAL A 291 2.72 -14.61 3.36
CA VAL A 291 2.73 -14.83 4.82
C VAL A 291 3.92 -15.71 5.21
N SER A 292 4.16 -16.83 4.50
CA SER A 292 5.33 -17.69 4.74
C SER A 292 6.63 -16.91 4.58
N LEU A 293 6.74 -16.04 3.55
CA LEU A 293 7.91 -15.17 3.38
C LEU A 293 8.11 -14.25 4.60
N MET A 294 7.06 -13.59 5.08
CA MET A 294 7.16 -12.69 6.25
C MET A 294 7.58 -13.47 7.51
N GLN A 295 7.06 -14.68 7.70
CA GLN A 295 7.36 -15.54 8.85
C GLN A 295 8.81 -16.04 8.87
N LEU A 296 9.42 -16.32 7.71
CA LEU A 296 10.80 -16.76 7.63
C LEU A 296 11.81 -15.61 7.44
N THR A 297 11.33 -14.39 7.18
CA THR A 297 12.16 -13.21 6.98
C THR A 297 12.87 -12.81 8.28
N ARG A 298 14.21 -12.78 8.26
CA ARG A 298 15.00 -12.24 9.37
C ARG A 298 14.91 -10.73 9.46
N VAL A 299 15.05 -10.06 8.31
CA VAL A 299 14.99 -8.60 8.21
C VAL A 299 14.13 -8.20 7.02
N HIS A 300 13.14 -7.34 7.25
CA HIS A 300 12.33 -6.74 6.21
C HIS A 300 12.73 -5.29 5.97
N ALA A 301 13.25 -4.98 4.79
CA ALA A 301 13.50 -3.61 4.37
C ALA A 301 12.19 -2.97 3.87
N TYR A 302 11.79 -1.88 4.50
CA TYR A 302 10.58 -1.15 4.12
C TYR A 302 10.89 0.32 3.82
N LEU A 303 10.84 0.68 2.56
CA LEU A 303 11.05 2.05 2.11
C LEU A 303 9.78 2.59 1.47
N THR A 304 9.45 3.83 1.79
CA THR A 304 8.37 4.54 1.11
C THR A 304 8.64 6.04 1.13
N TYR A 305 8.28 6.74 0.06
CA TYR A 305 8.08 8.18 0.15
C TYR A 305 7.01 8.49 1.20
N PRO A 306 6.86 9.74 1.67
CA PRO A 306 5.71 10.13 2.48
C PRO A 306 4.39 9.93 1.71
N PHE A 307 3.91 8.70 1.71
CA PHE A 307 2.80 8.20 0.93
C PHE A 307 2.03 7.14 1.73
N VAL A 308 0.97 6.57 1.16
CA VAL A 308 0.15 5.53 1.79
C VAL A 308 1.01 4.42 2.39
N LEU A 309 0.82 4.15 3.67
CA LEU A 309 1.49 3.06 4.38
C LEU A 309 1.01 1.71 3.84
N SER A 310 1.94 0.80 3.57
CA SER A 310 1.59 -0.54 3.09
C SER A 310 1.30 -1.50 4.24
N TRP A 311 0.30 -2.35 4.09
CA TRP A 311 0.02 -3.44 5.02
C TRP A 311 1.23 -4.37 5.20
N SER A 312 2.07 -4.54 4.17
CA SER A 312 3.22 -5.44 4.23
C SER A 312 4.20 -5.14 5.36
N MET A 313 4.36 -3.86 5.75
CA MET A 313 5.18 -3.48 6.89
C MET A 313 4.56 -3.98 8.21
N LEU A 314 3.26 -3.75 8.39
CA LEU A 314 2.56 -4.18 9.58
C LEU A 314 2.47 -5.71 9.66
N GLU A 315 2.30 -6.37 8.52
CA GLU A 315 2.29 -7.83 8.43
C GLU A 315 3.68 -8.42 8.73
N ALA A 316 4.76 -7.77 8.28
CA ALA A 316 6.13 -8.18 8.65
C ALA A 316 6.35 -8.06 10.17
N MET A 317 5.93 -6.94 10.77
CA MET A 317 5.98 -6.75 12.23
C MET A 317 5.13 -7.80 12.97
N ALA A 318 3.93 -8.09 12.49
CA ALA A 318 3.03 -9.10 13.06
C ALA A 318 3.63 -10.51 12.98
N ALA A 319 4.33 -10.84 11.88
CA ALA A 319 4.98 -12.12 11.64
C ALA A 319 6.28 -12.30 12.46
N GLY A 320 6.77 -11.24 13.12
CA GLY A 320 7.98 -11.29 13.93
C GLY A 320 9.27 -10.99 13.17
N ALA A 321 9.21 -10.50 11.92
CA ALA A 321 10.38 -10.00 11.21
C ALA A 321 10.87 -8.68 11.84
N LEU A 322 12.20 -8.47 11.88
CA LEU A 322 12.72 -7.15 12.18
C LEU A 322 12.50 -6.23 10.99
N VAL A 323 11.80 -5.11 11.21
CA VAL A 323 11.63 -4.10 10.17
C VAL A 323 12.71 -3.02 10.31
N VAL A 324 13.45 -2.81 9.21
CA VAL A 324 14.26 -1.62 8.99
C VAL A 324 13.47 -0.74 8.02
N GLY A 325 12.96 0.38 8.52
CA GLY A 325 12.06 1.28 7.79
C GLY A 325 12.72 2.60 7.39
N SER A 326 12.22 3.24 6.33
CA SER A 326 12.61 4.60 5.99
C SER A 326 12.11 5.58 7.05
N ARG A 327 12.95 6.54 7.45
CA ARG A 327 12.59 7.65 8.34
C ARG A 327 11.73 8.64 7.56
N THR A 328 10.48 8.27 7.38
CA THR A 328 9.45 9.07 6.72
C THR A 328 8.19 9.11 7.56
N PRO A 329 7.40 10.19 7.56
CA PRO A 329 6.29 10.37 8.49
C PRO A 329 5.30 9.21 8.60
N PRO A 330 4.87 8.54 7.51
CA PRO A 330 3.95 7.40 7.63
C PRO A 330 4.58 6.20 8.33
N VAL A 331 5.90 6.01 8.23
CA VAL A 331 6.62 4.92 8.90
C VAL A 331 6.87 5.25 10.36
N GLU A 332 7.23 6.50 10.66
CA GLU A 332 7.47 7.00 12.02
C GLU A 332 6.21 7.02 12.88
N GLU A 333 5.02 7.01 12.29
CA GLU A 333 3.77 6.84 13.03
C GLU A 333 3.68 5.46 13.72
N VAL A 334 4.26 4.42 13.10
CA VAL A 334 4.18 3.04 13.59
C VAL A 334 5.49 2.59 14.23
N ILE A 335 6.62 2.90 13.61
CA ILE A 335 7.95 2.47 14.08
C ILE A 335 8.60 3.58 14.89
N ARG A 336 8.94 3.25 16.13
CA ARG A 336 9.83 4.03 17.00
C ARG A 336 11.22 3.40 16.95
N ASP A 337 12.19 4.16 16.46
CA ASP A 337 13.56 3.73 16.25
C ASP A 337 14.20 3.15 17.53
N GLY A 338 14.76 1.94 17.44
CA GLY A 338 15.37 1.23 18.55
C GLY A 338 14.38 0.69 19.62
N VAL A 339 13.06 0.78 19.36
CA VAL A 339 12.02 0.30 20.28
C VAL A 339 11.24 -0.87 19.66
N ASN A 340 10.67 -0.69 18.47
CA ASN A 340 9.88 -1.71 17.77
C ASN A 340 10.28 -1.86 16.30
N GLY A 341 11.48 -1.43 15.96
CA GLY A 341 12.09 -1.48 14.65
C GLY A 341 13.27 -0.52 14.57
N ARG A 342 13.85 -0.39 13.38
CA ARG A 342 14.95 0.53 13.11
C ARG A 342 14.56 1.49 11.99
N LEU A 343 15.03 2.72 12.05
CA LEU A 343 14.77 3.75 11.04
C LEU A 343 16.07 4.26 10.44
N VAL A 344 16.08 4.36 9.11
CA VAL A 344 17.20 4.91 8.33
C VAL A 344 16.68 6.05 7.46
N ASP A 345 17.46 7.11 7.28
CA ASP A 345 17.11 8.16 6.32
C ASP A 345 16.88 7.56 4.93
N PHE A 346 15.83 8.03 4.26
CA PHE A 346 15.41 7.41 3.00
C PHE A 346 16.52 7.35 1.95
N PHE A 347 17.33 8.41 1.83
CA PHE A 347 18.37 8.55 0.82
C PHE A 347 19.77 8.09 1.27
N ASP A 348 19.94 7.70 2.53
CA ASP A 348 21.23 7.25 3.06
C ASP A 348 21.53 5.78 2.69
N VAL A 349 22.01 5.56 1.46
CA VAL A 349 22.36 4.22 0.96
C VAL A 349 23.38 3.52 1.86
N ALA A 350 24.39 4.25 2.38
CA ALA A 350 25.40 3.68 3.28
C ALA A 350 24.78 3.29 4.63
N GLY A 351 23.91 4.13 5.18
CA GLY A 351 23.15 3.83 6.39
C GLY A 351 22.24 2.61 6.21
N TRP A 352 21.58 2.46 5.06
CA TRP A 352 20.79 1.27 4.72
C TRP A 352 21.67 0.01 4.70
N SER A 353 22.83 0.05 4.02
CA SER A 353 23.78 -1.07 4.03
C SER A 353 24.18 -1.45 5.45
N ALA A 354 24.61 -0.48 6.25
CA ALA A 354 25.09 -0.69 7.61
C ALA A 354 24.00 -1.28 8.52
N ALA A 355 22.78 -0.71 8.49
CA ALA A 355 21.67 -1.16 9.32
C ALA A 355 21.21 -2.58 8.97
N LEU A 356 21.11 -2.89 7.66
CA LEU A 356 20.70 -4.23 7.21
C LEU A 356 21.78 -5.29 7.49
N ILE A 357 23.08 -4.95 7.32
CA ILE A 357 24.20 -5.84 7.69
C ILE A 357 24.16 -6.15 9.19
N ALA A 358 24.01 -5.14 10.04
CA ALA A 358 23.99 -5.32 11.49
C ALA A 358 22.79 -6.19 11.92
N ALA A 359 21.60 -5.94 11.36
CA ALA A 359 20.38 -6.67 11.65
C ALA A 359 20.43 -8.15 11.20
N LEU A 360 21.12 -8.45 10.09
CA LEU A 360 21.33 -9.83 9.62
C LEU A 360 22.38 -10.59 10.46
N ALA A 361 23.38 -9.87 11.00
CA ALA A 361 24.53 -10.49 11.67
C ALA A 361 24.16 -11.15 12.99
N ASP A 362 23.33 -10.50 13.80
CA ASP A 362 22.94 -11.01 15.13
C ASP A 362 21.42 -10.93 15.31
N PRO A 363 20.70 -12.01 14.98
CA PRO A 363 19.26 -12.04 15.14
C PRO A 363 18.82 -11.90 16.59
N GLY A 364 19.60 -12.36 17.57
CA GLY A 364 19.27 -12.27 19.00
C GLY A 364 19.32 -10.85 19.56
N ALA A 365 20.20 -10.00 19.01
CA ALA A 365 20.31 -8.60 19.44
C ALA A 365 19.00 -7.80 19.26
N ASP A 366 18.15 -8.21 18.33
CA ASP A 366 16.92 -7.50 17.99
C ASP A 366 15.63 -8.21 18.44
N ASP A 367 15.72 -9.28 19.25
CA ASP A 367 14.53 -10.03 19.71
C ASP A 367 13.55 -9.16 20.50
N ALA A 368 14.04 -8.26 21.34
CA ALA A 368 13.19 -7.31 22.06
C ALA A 368 12.43 -6.38 21.10
N LEU A 369 13.08 -5.93 20.01
CA LEU A 369 12.44 -5.08 18.99
C LEU A 369 11.35 -5.85 18.24
N ARG A 370 11.60 -7.13 17.88
CA ARG A 370 10.62 -7.99 17.18
C ARG A 370 9.38 -8.22 18.04
N LEU A 371 9.57 -8.51 19.34
CA LEU A 371 8.47 -8.67 20.29
C LEU A 371 7.65 -7.37 20.41
N ALA A 372 8.30 -6.24 20.64
CA ALA A 372 7.65 -4.94 20.72
C ALA A 372 6.95 -4.55 19.41
N ALA A 373 7.53 -4.91 18.24
CA ALA A 373 6.90 -4.72 16.95
C ALA A 373 5.58 -5.49 16.85
N ARG A 374 5.60 -6.77 17.18
CA ARG A 374 4.38 -7.59 17.18
C ARG A 374 3.34 -7.07 18.19
N GLU A 375 3.74 -6.71 19.41
CA GLU A 375 2.83 -6.12 20.39
C GLU A 375 2.19 -4.83 19.88
N THR A 376 2.96 -3.98 19.19
CA THR A 376 2.43 -2.77 18.55
C THR A 376 1.30 -3.10 17.57
N ILE A 377 1.47 -4.15 16.74
CA ILE A 377 0.43 -4.53 15.78
C ILE A 377 -0.77 -5.18 16.47
N VAL A 378 -0.55 -6.09 17.39
CA VAL A 378 -1.64 -6.78 18.13
C VAL A 378 -2.50 -5.79 18.93
N ASN A 379 -1.87 -4.78 19.54
CA ASN A 379 -2.58 -3.82 20.38
C ASN A 379 -3.22 -2.65 19.61
N GLY A 380 -2.68 -2.26 18.45
CA GLY A 380 -3.11 -1.05 17.74
C GLY A 380 -3.68 -1.29 16.35
N TYR A 381 -3.42 -2.44 15.74
CA TYR A 381 -3.72 -2.68 14.32
C TYR A 381 -4.37 -4.04 14.05
N ASP A 382 -4.76 -4.81 15.08
CA ASP A 382 -5.45 -6.08 14.91
C ASP A 382 -6.85 -5.88 14.30
N LEU A 383 -7.34 -6.88 13.57
CA LEU A 383 -8.69 -6.89 12.99
C LEU A 383 -9.81 -6.91 14.04
N LYS A 384 -9.53 -7.37 15.24
CA LYS A 384 -10.49 -7.45 16.35
C LYS A 384 -10.43 -6.20 17.19
#